data_1bf222a4a84611e26daedd966de1a98c
#
_entry.id   1bf222a4a84611e26daedd966de1a98c
#
_cell.length_a   1.000
_cell.length_b   1.000
_cell.length_c   1.000
_cell.angle_alpha   90.00
_cell.angle_beta   90.00
_cell.angle_gamma   90.00
#
_symmetry.space_group_name_H-M   'P 1'
#
loop_
_entity.id
_entity.type
_entity.pdbx_description
1 polymer ?
#
loop_
_entity_poly.entity_id
_entity_poly.type
_entity_poly.pdbx_seq_one_letter_code
_entity_poly.pdbx_strand_id
1 'polypeptide(L)'
;MTDEPRVLIVESNDVLRTMLFTILRHQPVGVDTAATADEALEKISQCDYALAIVDVDMPNRAGETFIADFNEQRPTATTFILAVRDPKNDAYLDPELVSAVLNKPLEIDMLAELVRECALVVPPPDDPLRCPPAESEIRSRLERAPYLTN
;
A
#
# COMPACT_ATOMS: atom_id res chain seq x y z
N MET A 1 9.83 -13.25 14.66
CA MET A 1 9.87 -12.19 13.63
C MET A 1 9.19 -12.71 12.38
N THR A 2 8.22 -12.00 11.90
CA THR A 2 7.48 -12.43 10.72
C THR A 2 8.12 -11.81 9.48
N ASP A 3 8.34 -12.64 8.47
CA ASP A 3 8.82 -12.20 7.16
C ASP A 3 7.64 -11.93 6.23
N GLU A 4 6.50 -11.51 6.81
CA GLU A 4 5.34 -11.16 6.02
C GLU A 4 5.67 -9.97 5.11
N PRO A 5 5.26 -10.03 3.84
CA PRO A 5 5.39 -8.90 2.95
C PRO A 5 4.56 -7.71 3.44
N ARG A 6 5.04 -6.50 3.17
CA ARG A 6 4.37 -5.26 3.58
C ARG A 6 3.62 -4.65 2.41
N VAL A 7 2.45 -4.13 2.71
CA VAL A 7 1.60 -3.42 1.76
C VAL A 7 1.36 -2.00 2.27
N LEU A 8 1.51 -1.02 1.39
CA LEU A 8 1.21 0.38 1.68
C LEU A 8 -0.06 0.80 0.93
N ILE A 9 -1.00 1.39 1.66
CA ILE A 9 -2.22 1.96 1.08
C ILE A 9 -2.06 3.47 1.05
N VAL A 10 -2.07 4.07 -0.14
CA VAL A 10 -1.98 5.53 -0.33
C VAL A 10 -3.35 6.03 -0.78
N GLU A 11 -4.09 6.60 0.15
CA GLU A 11 -5.48 7.00 -0.05
C GLU A 11 -5.84 8.17 0.86
N SER A 12 -6.33 9.26 0.29
CA SER A 12 -6.70 10.45 1.05
C SER A 12 -8.10 10.39 1.67
N ASN A 13 -9.00 9.58 1.10
CA ASN A 13 -10.36 9.42 1.63
C ASN A 13 -10.33 8.52 2.86
N ASP A 14 -10.74 9.06 4.01
CA ASP A 14 -10.65 8.33 5.29
C ASP A 14 -11.48 7.05 5.30
N VAL A 15 -12.67 7.09 4.71
CA VAL A 15 -13.57 5.91 4.68
C VAL A 15 -12.97 4.80 3.84
N LEU A 16 -12.53 5.13 2.62
CA LEU A 16 -11.94 4.15 1.71
C LEU A 16 -10.63 3.60 2.28
N ARG A 17 -9.79 4.47 2.85
CA ARG A 17 -8.52 4.05 3.45
C ARG A 17 -8.76 3.08 4.60
N THR A 18 -9.70 3.39 5.49
CA THR A 18 -10.06 2.52 6.63
C THR A 18 -10.63 1.20 6.14
N MET A 19 -11.48 1.23 5.12
CA MET A 19 -12.07 0.02 4.54
C MET A 19 -10.98 -0.89 3.97
N LEU A 20 -10.07 -0.35 3.18
CA LEU A 20 -8.96 -1.11 2.60
C LEU A 20 -8.06 -1.70 3.68
N PHE A 21 -7.72 -0.92 4.69
CA PHE A 21 -6.94 -1.39 5.82
C PHE A 21 -7.62 -2.56 6.52
N THR A 22 -8.91 -2.41 6.83
CA THR A 22 -9.68 -3.44 7.54
C THR A 22 -9.74 -4.75 6.77
N ILE A 23 -9.91 -4.66 5.46
CA ILE A 23 -9.97 -5.85 4.59
C ILE A 23 -8.59 -6.52 4.50
N LEU A 24 -7.56 -5.74 4.20
CA LEU A 24 -6.24 -6.30 3.91
C LEU A 24 -5.51 -6.79 5.15
N ARG A 25 -5.80 -6.24 6.32
CA ARG A 25 -5.16 -6.71 7.56
C ARG A 25 -5.45 -8.18 7.89
N HIS A 26 -6.47 -8.75 7.29
CA HIS A 26 -6.82 -10.17 7.47
C HIS A 26 -6.10 -11.09 6.47
N GLN A 27 -5.33 -10.53 5.55
CA GLN A 27 -4.49 -11.29 4.65
C GLN A 27 -3.11 -11.49 5.31
N PRO A 28 -2.31 -12.46 4.84
CA PRO A 28 -0.97 -12.71 5.40
C PRO A 28 0.04 -11.65 4.95
N VAL A 29 -0.26 -10.40 5.22
CA VAL A 29 0.58 -9.23 4.88
C VAL A 29 0.55 -8.25 6.03
N GLY A 30 1.63 -7.49 6.21
CA GLY A 30 1.63 -6.32 7.07
C GLY A 30 1.08 -5.14 6.28
N VAL A 31 0.21 -4.33 6.87
CA VAL A 31 -0.46 -3.23 6.18
C VAL A 31 -0.17 -1.90 6.87
N ASP A 32 0.33 -0.95 6.11
CA ASP A 32 0.49 0.45 6.51
C ASP A 32 -0.37 1.34 5.62
N THR A 33 -0.70 2.52 6.10
CA THR A 33 -1.52 3.48 5.37
C THR A 33 -0.84 4.84 5.31
N ALA A 34 -1.17 5.62 4.28
CA ALA A 34 -0.76 7.00 4.15
C ALA A 34 -1.92 7.80 3.55
N ALA A 35 -2.23 8.93 4.17
CA ALA A 35 -3.32 9.79 3.73
C ALA A 35 -2.84 10.84 2.71
N THR A 36 -1.54 11.07 2.63
CA THR A 36 -0.94 12.06 1.72
C THR A 36 0.27 11.46 1.02
N ALA A 37 0.68 12.10 -0.08
CA ALA A 37 1.89 11.70 -0.79
C ALA A 37 3.13 11.85 0.10
N ASP A 38 3.23 12.93 0.87
CA ASP A 38 4.37 13.16 1.76
C ASP A 38 4.50 12.08 2.82
N GLU A 39 3.38 11.68 3.42
CA GLU A 39 3.36 10.61 4.40
C GLU A 39 3.77 9.28 3.77
N ALA A 40 3.30 9.02 2.54
CA ALA A 40 3.67 7.82 1.82
C ALA A 40 5.17 7.79 1.48
N LEU A 41 5.73 8.92 1.05
CA LEU A 41 7.15 9.03 0.74
C LEU A 41 8.02 8.82 1.97
N GLU A 42 7.59 9.33 3.12
CA GLU A 42 8.29 9.09 4.38
C GLU A 42 8.32 7.60 4.71
N LYS A 43 7.20 6.91 4.54
CA LYS A 43 7.11 5.47 4.83
C LYS A 43 7.98 4.64 3.90
N ILE A 44 8.02 4.95 2.61
CA ILE A 44 8.87 4.18 1.68
C ILE A 44 10.36 4.44 1.89
N SER A 45 10.72 5.51 2.58
CA SER A 45 12.12 5.75 2.97
C SER A 45 12.54 4.90 4.16
N GLN A 46 11.59 4.39 4.94
CA GLN A 46 11.84 3.64 6.17
C GLN A 46 11.60 2.14 6.02
N CYS A 47 10.86 1.74 5.02
CA CYS A 47 10.42 0.36 4.90
C CYS A 47 10.30 -0.06 3.45
N ASP A 48 10.63 -1.32 3.17
CA ASP A 48 10.43 -1.92 1.85
C ASP A 48 9.01 -2.49 1.78
N TYR A 49 8.29 -2.13 0.73
CA TYR A 49 6.94 -2.63 0.50
C TYR A 49 6.93 -3.55 -0.72
N ALA A 50 6.27 -4.70 -0.58
CA ALA A 50 6.05 -5.60 -1.71
C ALA A 50 5.03 -5.01 -2.67
N LEU A 51 4.04 -4.29 -2.13
CA LEU A 51 2.94 -3.73 -2.90
C LEU A 51 2.57 -2.36 -2.35
N ALA A 52 2.27 -1.42 -3.24
CA ALA A 52 1.66 -0.14 -2.88
C ALA A 52 0.37 0.03 -3.69
N ILE A 53 -0.73 0.23 -2.99
CA ILE A 53 -2.02 0.55 -3.61
C ILE A 53 -2.15 2.07 -3.58
N VAL A 54 -2.24 2.68 -4.75
CA VAL A 54 -2.22 4.14 -4.88
C VAL A 54 -3.48 4.62 -5.58
N ASP A 55 -4.27 5.45 -4.89
CA ASP A 55 -5.42 6.11 -5.50
C ASP A 55 -4.94 7.30 -6.35
N VAL A 56 -5.12 7.21 -7.67
CA VAL A 56 -4.71 8.28 -8.56
C VAL A 56 -5.80 9.35 -8.72
N ASP A 57 -6.95 9.18 -8.07
CA ASP A 57 -8.00 10.20 -8.02
C ASP A 57 -7.81 11.18 -6.85
N MET A 58 -6.72 11.06 -6.11
CA MET A 58 -6.43 11.96 -4.99
C MET A 58 -6.33 13.41 -5.47
N PRO A 59 -6.74 14.38 -4.63
CA PRO A 59 -6.66 15.81 -4.99
C PRO A 59 -5.24 16.21 -5.37
N ASN A 60 -5.14 17.19 -6.27
CA ASN A 60 -3.87 17.81 -6.69
C ASN A 60 -2.90 16.81 -7.32
N ARG A 61 -3.42 15.74 -7.91
CA ARG A 61 -2.62 14.69 -8.55
C ARG A 61 -1.59 14.06 -7.61
N ALA A 62 -1.95 13.98 -6.32
CA ALA A 62 -1.02 13.50 -5.29
C ALA A 62 -0.60 12.04 -5.50
N GLY A 63 -1.51 11.19 -5.98
CA GLY A 63 -1.17 9.78 -6.26
C GLY A 63 -0.13 9.66 -7.37
N GLU A 64 -0.30 10.41 -8.45
CA GLU A 64 0.64 10.41 -9.57
C GLU A 64 2.00 10.98 -9.14
N THR A 65 1.99 12.05 -8.35
CA THR A 65 3.20 12.64 -7.79
C THR A 65 3.94 11.64 -6.92
N PHE A 66 3.22 10.93 -6.06
CA PHE A 66 3.82 9.90 -5.23
C PHE A 66 4.52 8.82 -6.08
N ILE A 67 3.86 8.33 -7.13
CA ILE A 67 4.44 7.29 -7.99
C ILE A 67 5.75 7.76 -8.62
N ALA A 68 5.77 8.99 -9.15
CA ALA A 68 6.97 9.56 -9.76
C ALA A 68 8.09 9.75 -8.74
N ASP A 69 7.77 10.30 -7.58
CA ASP A 69 8.76 10.56 -6.53
C ASP A 69 9.28 9.26 -5.90
N PHE A 70 8.43 8.26 -5.79
CA PHE A 70 8.85 6.93 -5.34
C PHE A 70 9.94 6.37 -6.26
N ASN A 71 9.68 6.39 -7.57
CA ASN A 71 10.66 5.90 -8.54
C ASN A 71 11.99 6.67 -8.45
N GLU A 72 11.90 7.97 -8.23
CA GLU A 72 13.08 8.83 -8.10
C GLU A 72 13.88 8.53 -6.83
N GLN A 73 13.18 8.32 -5.69
CA GLN A 73 13.84 8.03 -4.41
C GLN A 73 14.33 6.59 -4.31
N ARG A 74 13.61 5.66 -4.89
CA ARG A 74 13.89 4.22 -4.78
C ARG A 74 13.88 3.55 -6.17
N PRO A 75 14.81 3.95 -7.06
CA PRO A 75 14.77 3.47 -8.46
C PRO A 75 14.99 1.96 -8.62
N THR A 76 15.58 1.31 -7.61
CA THR A 76 15.81 -0.14 -7.64
C THR A 76 14.79 -0.93 -6.83
N ALA A 77 13.76 -0.27 -6.30
CA ALA A 77 12.73 -0.94 -5.53
C ALA A 77 11.94 -1.91 -6.43
N THR A 78 11.60 -3.07 -5.87
CA THR A 78 10.84 -4.11 -6.58
C THR A 78 9.36 -4.07 -6.23
N THR A 79 8.90 -2.98 -5.62
CA THR A 79 7.52 -2.78 -5.20
C THR A 79 6.56 -2.84 -6.39
N PHE A 80 5.52 -3.66 -6.27
CA PHE A 80 4.43 -3.71 -7.24
C PHE A 80 3.50 -2.51 -6.99
N ILE A 81 3.37 -1.63 -7.97
CA ILE A 81 2.49 -0.46 -7.85
C ILE A 81 1.14 -0.78 -8.48
N LEU A 82 0.11 -0.81 -7.64
CA LEU A 82 -1.26 -1.03 -8.07
C LEU A 82 -2.00 0.31 -8.01
N ALA A 83 -2.27 0.90 -9.17
CA ALA A 83 -3.02 2.15 -9.25
C ALA A 83 -4.52 1.87 -9.24
N VAL A 84 -5.27 2.68 -8.51
CA VAL A 84 -6.73 2.59 -8.44
C VAL A 84 -7.30 3.90 -8.94
N ARG A 85 -8.28 3.84 -9.83
CA ARG A 85 -8.86 5.06 -10.40
C ARG A 85 -10.32 4.89 -10.81
N ASP A 86 -11.03 6.02 -10.88
CA ASP A 86 -12.33 6.09 -11.54
C ASP A 86 -12.12 5.82 -13.03
N PRO A 87 -12.99 5.03 -13.70
CA PRO A 87 -12.87 4.78 -15.14
C PRO A 87 -12.86 6.05 -15.99
N LYS A 88 -13.42 7.15 -15.48
CA LYS A 88 -13.42 8.44 -16.18
C LYS A 88 -12.10 9.19 -16.06
N ASN A 89 -11.26 8.81 -15.14
CA ASN A 89 -9.92 9.40 -14.99
C ASN A 89 -9.02 8.78 -16.06
N ASP A 90 -8.67 9.54 -17.07
CA ASP A 90 -7.87 9.09 -18.21
C ASP A 90 -6.40 9.55 -18.13
N ALA A 91 -5.96 9.94 -16.94
CA ALA A 91 -4.58 10.35 -16.74
C ALA A 91 -3.61 9.26 -17.22
N TYR A 92 -2.55 9.67 -17.88
CA TYR A 92 -1.52 8.72 -18.34
C TYR A 92 -0.77 8.16 -17.15
N LEU A 93 -0.69 6.85 -17.08
CA LEU A 93 0.10 6.13 -16.06
C LEU A 93 1.20 5.38 -16.79
N ASP A 94 2.45 5.69 -16.44
CA ASP A 94 3.62 5.09 -17.06
C ASP A 94 3.65 3.58 -16.74
N PRO A 95 3.56 2.70 -17.75
CA PRO A 95 3.56 1.25 -17.51
C PRO A 95 4.90 0.72 -16.98
N GLU A 96 5.97 1.50 -17.05
CA GLU A 96 7.24 1.13 -16.42
C GLU A 96 7.20 1.35 -14.90
N LEU A 97 6.32 2.23 -14.42
CA LEU A 97 6.18 2.55 -13.00
C LEU A 97 4.96 1.88 -12.36
N VAL A 98 3.89 1.75 -13.12
CA VAL A 98 2.61 1.19 -12.62
C VAL A 98 2.46 -0.23 -13.13
N SER A 99 2.38 -1.18 -12.20
CA SER A 99 2.33 -2.60 -12.54
C SER A 99 0.94 -3.06 -12.97
N ALA A 100 -0.11 -2.49 -12.38
CA ALA A 100 -1.50 -2.80 -12.74
C ALA A 100 -2.41 -1.64 -12.37
N VAL A 101 -3.58 -1.58 -13.02
CA VAL A 101 -4.59 -0.57 -12.77
C VAL A 101 -5.93 -1.25 -12.49
N LEU A 102 -6.58 -0.86 -11.39
CA LEU A 102 -7.93 -1.29 -11.06
C LEU A 102 -8.89 -0.11 -11.15
N ASN A 103 -10.04 -0.35 -11.73
CA ASN A 103 -11.09 0.64 -11.81
C ASN A 103 -12.01 0.57 -10.58
N LYS A 104 -12.45 1.72 -10.12
CA LYS A 104 -13.49 1.81 -9.08
C LYS A 104 -14.87 1.50 -9.70
N PRO A 105 -15.81 0.92 -8.96
CA PRO A 105 -15.72 0.52 -7.56
C PRO A 105 -14.87 -0.75 -7.39
N LEU A 106 -14.13 -0.82 -6.29
CA LEU A 106 -13.27 -1.95 -6.00
C LEU A 106 -14.11 -3.14 -5.52
N GLU A 107 -13.86 -4.30 -6.13
CA GLU A 107 -14.42 -5.55 -5.65
C GLU A 107 -13.49 -6.11 -4.58
N ILE A 108 -14.05 -6.30 -3.38
CA ILE A 108 -13.28 -6.63 -2.17
C ILE A 108 -12.55 -7.97 -2.30
N ASP A 109 -13.26 -9.01 -2.72
CA ASP A 109 -12.67 -10.35 -2.80
C ASP A 109 -11.57 -10.43 -3.84
N MET A 110 -11.79 -9.78 -4.99
CA MET A 110 -10.78 -9.72 -6.04
C MET A 110 -9.55 -8.97 -5.59
N LEU A 111 -9.74 -7.84 -4.91
CA LEU A 111 -8.63 -7.03 -4.41
C LEU A 111 -7.80 -7.81 -3.38
N ALA A 112 -8.46 -8.45 -2.42
CA ALA A 112 -7.79 -9.24 -1.39
C ALA A 112 -6.97 -10.38 -2.00
N GLU A 113 -7.53 -11.08 -2.98
CA GLU A 113 -6.85 -12.15 -3.69
C GLU A 113 -5.65 -11.64 -4.47
N LEU A 114 -5.83 -10.53 -5.21
CA LEU A 114 -4.76 -9.93 -5.98
C LEU A 114 -3.59 -9.49 -5.09
N VAL A 115 -3.90 -8.84 -3.97
CA VAL A 115 -2.88 -8.41 -3.00
C VAL A 115 -2.10 -9.60 -2.47
N ARG A 116 -2.81 -10.65 -2.06
CA ARG A 116 -2.16 -11.86 -1.54
C ARG A 116 -1.24 -12.49 -2.58
N GLU A 117 -1.71 -12.65 -3.81
CA GLU A 117 -0.92 -13.26 -4.88
C GLU A 117 0.28 -12.39 -5.27
N CYS A 118 0.07 -11.10 -5.47
CA CYS A 118 1.15 -10.20 -5.86
C CYS A 118 2.21 -10.07 -4.77
N ALA A 119 1.80 -9.98 -3.51
CA ALA A 119 2.73 -9.84 -2.40
C ALA A 119 3.65 -11.04 -2.25
N LEU A 120 3.15 -12.25 -2.58
CA LEU A 120 3.93 -13.47 -2.46
C LEU A 120 4.98 -13.64 -3.56
N VAL A 121 4.79 -13.00 -4.73
CA VAL A 121 5.70 -13.18 -5.86
C VAL A 121 6.75 -12.08 -5.99
N VAL A 122 6.58 -10.96 -5.29
CA VAL A 122 7.57 -9.89 -5.31
C VAL A 122 8.81 -10.33 -4.53
N PRO A 123 9.99 -10.33 -5.16
CA PRO A 123 11.20 -10.76 -4.46
C PRO A 123 11.60 -9.73 -3.40
N PRO A 124 12.20 -10.20 -2.28
CA PRO A 124 12.72 -9.27 -1.29
C PRO A 124 13.90 -8.48 -1.87
N PRO A 125 14.14 -7.25 -1.39
CA PRO A 125 15.31 -6.48 -1.82
C PRO A 125 16.60 -7.12 -1.32
N ASP A 126 17.70 -6.84 -2.03
CA ASP A 126 19.02 -7.39 -1.68
C ASP A 126 19.53 -6.86 -0.34
N ASP A 127 19.17 -5.62 0.00
CA ASP A 127 19.58 -4.97 1.25
C ASP A 127 18.33 -4.39 1.94
N PRO A 128 17.57 -5.24 2.64
CA PRO A 128 16.28 -4.83 3.20
C PRO A 128 16.45 -3.81 4.34
N LEU A 129 15.54 -2.84 4.36
CA LEU A 129 15.45 -1.87 5.42
C LEU A 129 14.86 -2.51 6.68
N ARG A 130 15.26 -2.00 7.83
CA ARG A 130 14.64 -2.37 9.10
C ARG A 130 13.32 -1.63 9.25
N CYS A 131 12.23 -2.34 9.09
CA CYS A 131 10.90 -1.76 9.20
C CYS A 131 10.40 -1.76 10.65
N PRO A 132 9.75 -0.68 11.11
CA PRO A 132 9.01 -0.73 12.36
C PRO A 132 7.83 -1.70 12.21
N PRO A 133 7.19 -2.12 13.33
CA PRO A 133 5.99 -2.95 13.25
C PRO A 133 4.93 -2.30 12.37
N ALA A 134 4.25 -3.10 11.53
CA ALA A 134 3.19 -2.60 10.68
C ALA A 134 2.00 -2.11 11.51
N GLU A 135 1.26 -1.13 10.99
CA GLU A 135 0.07 -0.61 11.65
C GLU A 135 -0.93 -1.73 11.95
N SER A 136 -1.09 -2.67 10.99
CA SER A 136 -1.96 -3.83 11.18
C SER A 136 -1.50 -4.74 12.30
N GLU A 137 -0.20 -4.91 12.48
CA GLU A 137 0.37 -5.70 13.57
C GLU A 137 0.11 -5.03 14.92
N ILE A 138 0.30 -3.71 14.99
CA ILE A 138 0.04 -2.94 16.21
C ILE A 138 -1.44 -3.04 16.59
N ARG A 139 -2.34 -2.89 15.62
CA ARG A 139 -3.79 -3.01 15.84
C ARG A 139 -4.14 -4.40 16.37
N SER A 140 -3.58 -5.44 15.78
CA SER A 140 -3.84 -6.81 16.20
C SER A 140 -3.36 -7.09 17.62
N ARG A 141 -2.20 -6.55 18.00
CA ARG A 141 -1.68 -6.68 19.37
C ARG A 141 -2.60 -6.00 20.39
N LEU A 142 -3.10 -4.80 20.07
CA LEU A 142 -4.01 -4.07 20.94
C LEU A 142 -5.32 -4.83 21.12
N GLU A 143 -5.83 -5.43 20.06
CA GLU A 143 -7.09 -6.19 20.13
C GLU A 143 -6.95 -7.47 20.93
N ARG A 144 -5.76 -8.06 20.97
CA ARG A 144 -5.49 -9.28 21.75
C ARG A 144 -5.11 -9.02 23.20
N ALA A 145 -4.97 -7.76 23.60
CA ALA A 145 -4.53 -7.40 24.94
C ALA A 145 -5.73 -6.83 25.75
N PRO A 146 -6.59 -7.69 26.34
CA PRO A 146 -7.83 -7.25 26.97
C PRO A 146 -7.61 -6.28 28.12
N TYR A 147 -6.47 -6.31 28.78
CA TYR A 147 -6.14 -5.39 29.86
C TYR A 147 -5.87 -3.96 29.37
N LEU A 148 -5.76 -3.75 28.06
CA LEU A 148 -5.57 -2.43 27.45
C LEU A 148 -6.84 -1.83 26.89
N THR A 149 -7.95 -2.56 26.91
CA THR A 149 -9.19 -2.19 26.23
C THR A 149 -10.31 -1.73 27.18
N ASN A 150 -9.98 -1.24 28.30
CA ASN A 150 -10.98 -0.73 29.26
C ASN A 150 -11.59 0.59 28.82
#